data_e99ceea41e5f6068dfbc4a72a97882bf
#
_entry.id   e99ceea41e5f6068dfbc4a72a97882bf
#
_cell.length_a   1.000
_cell.length_b   1.000
_cell.length_c   1.000
_cell.angle_alpha   90.00
_cell.angle_beta   90.00
_cell.angle_gamma   90.00
#
_symmetry.space_group_name_H-M   'P 1'
#
loop_
_entity.id
_entity.type
_entity.pdbx_description
1 polymer ?
#
loop_
_entity_poly.entity_id
_entity_poly.type
_entity_poly.pdbx_seq_one_letter_code
_entity_poly.pdbx_strand_id
1 'polypeptide(L)'
;MCIRDRDKYLGTEELNLILREEIAGLLSEINSGNDSEFSLTSNHKPYVIMVVGVNGAGKTTTIGKLAHQFRKQGYKVVLGAADTFRAAAIDQLQVWAERVEVPIVKQNMGSDPASVAFDTLESAVSNQADVVIIDTAGRLHNKVNLMNELTKIKRVMHKVVPNAPHEILLVLDGSTGQNAFEQAKQFTAATEVNALAVTKLDGTAKGGVVIGISDQFQVPVKYIGVGEGIEDLQVFNKMEFIDSFFKK
;
A
#
# COMPACT_ATOMS: atom_id res chain seq x y z
N MET A 1 31.81 6.79 -1.32
CA MET A 1 32.84 7.01 -0.29
C MET A 1 32.64 5.97 0.80
N CYS A 2 33.57 5.07 1.00
CA CYS A 2 33.37 3.91 1.87
C CYS A 2 33.45 4.35 3.34
N ILE A 3 32.52 3.93 4.18
CA ILE A 3 32.50 4.20 5.65
C ILE A 3 33.82 3.81 6.34
N ARG A 4 34.61 2.93 5.74
CA ARG A 4 35.92 2.49 6.22
C ARG A 4 37.00 3.58 6.29
N ASP A 5 36.82 4.71 5.61
CA ASP A 5 37.85 5.76 5.49
C ASP A 5 37.61 6.97 6.39
N ARG A 6 36.50 6.98 7.14
CA ARG A 6 36.22 8.01 8.16
C ARG A 6 36.58 7.45 9.53
N ASP A 7 37.69 7.78 10.03
CA ASP A 7 38.19 7.66 11.39
C ASP A 7 38.35 6.26 12.01
N LYS A 8 39.58 5.96 12.38
CA LYS A 8 40.03 4.71 12.99
C LYS A 8 39.53 4.44 14.42
N TYR A 9 38.65 5.28 14.98
CA TYR A 9 38.30 5.25 16.42
C TYR A 9 36.83 5.56 16.72
N LEU A 10 35.88 5.32 15.83
CA LEU A 10 34.48 5.51 16.13
C LEU A 10 33.99 4.48 17.16
N GLY A 11 33.46 4.95 18.28
CA GLY A 11 32.76 4.10 19.24
C GLY A 11 31.49 3.49 18.61
N THR A 12 30.98 2.38 19.17
CA THR A 12 29.78 1.70 18.68
C THR A 12 28.57 2.65 18.59
N GLU A 13 28.47 3.61 19.50
CA GLU A 13 27.38 4.60 19.52
C GLU A 13 27.47 5.57 18.34
N GLU A 14 28.68 6.05 18.03
CA GLU A 14 28.92 6.96 16.93
C GLU A 14 28.69 6.28 15.57
N LEU A 15 29.12 5.02 15.44
CA LEU A 15 28.81 4.20 14.27
C LEU A 15 27.30 4.02 14.08
N ASN A 16 26.56 3.76 15.16
CA ASN A 16 25.10 3.62 15.10
C ASN A 16 24.42 4.93 14.68
N LEU A 17 24.92 6.09 15.13
CA LEU A 17 24.41 7.39 14.68
C LEU A 17 24.59 7.60 13.17
N ILE A 18 25.80 7.36 12.67
CA ILE A 18 26.10 7.47 11.24
C ILE A 18 25.22 6.52 10.40
N LEU A 19 25.08 5.26 10.86
CA LEU A 19 24.20 4.30 10.17
C LEU A 19 22.73 4.74 10.16
N ARG A 20 22.24 5.32 11.24
CA ARG A 20 20.86 5.87 11.29
C ARG A 20 20.68 7.01 10.29
N GLU A 21 21.62 7.93 10.21
CA GLU A 21 21.57 9.06 9.28
C GLU A 21 21.63 8.59 7.81
N GLU A 22 22.51 7.65 7.50
CA GLU A 22 22.62 7.07 6.15
C GLU A 22 21.33 6.32 5.75
N ILE A 23 20.78 5.48 6.64
CA ILE A 23 19.50 4.79 6.39
C ILE A 23 18.36 5.79 6.23
N ALA A 24 18.34 6.86 7.04
CA ALA A 24 17.35 7.92 6.91
C ALA A 24 17.44 8.62 5.55
N GLY A 25 18.65 8.78 5.00
CA GLY A 25 18.86 9.35 3.68
C GLY A 25 18.35 8.48 2.52
N LEU A 26 18.34 7.14 2.70
CA LEU A 26 17.87 6.19 1.69
C LEU A 26 16.34 6.06 1.62
N LEU A 27 15.64 6.41 2.69
CA LEU A 27 14.18 6.34 2.71
C LEU A 27 13.59 7.59 2.05
N SER A 28 12.95 7.40 0.90
CA SER A 28 12.24 8.47 0.20
C SER A 28 11.24 9.14 1.12
N GLU A 29 11.27 10.46 1.16
CA GLU A 29 10.34 11.23 2.00
C GLU A 29 8.97 11.27 1.33
N ILE A 30 7.94 10.92 2.10
CA ILE A 30 6.60 11.39 1.82
C ILE A 30 6.66 12.89 2.06
N ASN A 31 6.28 13.71 1.06
CA ASN A 31 6.25 15.16 1.20
C ASN A 31 5.63 15.54 2.54
N SER A 32 6.47 16.05 3.39
CA SER A 32 6.25 16.18 4.83
C SER A 32 5.16 17.19 5.18
N GLY A 33 3.92 16.70 5.23
CA GLY A 33 3.02 17.19 6.27
C GLY A 33 3.25 16.36 7.53
N ASN A 34 2.89 16.83 8.69
CA ASN A 34 2.92 16.08 9.96
C ASN A 34 1.99 14.86 9.91
N ASP A 35 2.31 13.85 9.06
CA ASP A 35 1.45 12.72 8.74
C ASP A 35 1.64 11.58 9.75
N SER A 36 1.38 11.88 11.02
CA SER A 36 1.17 10.83 12.05
C SER A 36 -0.23 10.21 11.98
N GLU A 37 -1.09 10.70 11.09
CA GLU A 37 -2.50 10.30 10.98
C GLU A 37 -2.83 9.80 9.58
N PHE A 38 -3.85 8.92 9.48
CA PHE A 38 -4.45 8.47 8.22
C PHE A 38 -5.20 9.62 7.54
N SER A 39 -4.49 10.63 7.05
CA SER A 39 -5.07 11.79 6.40
C SER A 39 -5.08 11.67 4.88
N LEU A 40 -6.06 12.30 4.25
CA LEU A 40 -6.09 12.41 2.79
C LEU A 40 -5.11 13.50 2.35
N THR A 41 -4.16 13.14 1.51
CA THR A 41 -3.13 14.05 1.02
C THR A 41 -3.62 15.05 -0.03
N SER A 42 -4.90 15.02 -0.39
CA SER A 42 -5.47 15.90 -1.40
C SER A 42 -6.95 16.20 -1.18
N ASN A 43 -7.42 17.30 -1.75
CA ASN A 43 -8.83 17.71 -1.74
C ASN A 43 -9.70 16.98 -2.80
N HIS A 44 -9.19 15.90 -3.42
CA HIS A 44 -9.99 15.12 -4.37
C HIS A 44 -11.12 14.37 -3.66
N LYS A 45 -12.32 14.46 -4.22
CA LYS A 45 -13.51 13.83 -3.67
C LYS A 45 -14.30 13.13 -4.78
N PRO A 46 -14.35 11.78 -4.79
CA PRO A 46 -13.67 10.88 -3.86
C PRO A 46 -12.16 10.80 -4.07
N TYR A 47 -11.39 10.58 -3.00
CA TYR A 47 -10.00 10.15 -3.09
C TYR A 47 -9.93 8.67 -3.43
N VAL A 48 -9.29 8.30 -4.52
CA VAL A 48 -9.31 6.93 -5.05
C VAL A 48 -7.97 6.24 -4.84
N ILE A 49 -8.00 5.15 -4.09
CA ILE A 49 -6.84 4.27 -3.80
C ILE A 49 -7.02 2.97 -4.57
N MET A 50 -6.07 2.66 -5.45
CA MET A 50 -5.98 1.36 -6.13
C MET A 50 -4.93 0.51 -5.42
N VAL A 51 -5.34 -0.63 -4.84
CA VAL A 51 -4.41 -1.49 -4.11
C VAL A 51 -3.93 -2.61 -5.00
N VAL A 52 -2.61 -2.70 -5.18
CA VAL A 52 -1.93 -3.69 -6.02
C VAL A 52 -0.93 -4.51 -5.23
N GLY A 53 -0.49 -5.65 -5.77
CA GLY A 53 0.48 -6.55 -5.13
C GLY A 53 0.15 -8.01 -5.36
N VAL A 54 1.06 -8.91 -5.01
CA VAL A 54 0.87 -10.36 -5.22
C VAL A 54 -0.17 -10.96 -4.28
N ASN A 55 -0.69 -12.14 -4.63
CA ASN A 55 -1.54 -12.91 -3.73
C ASN A 55 -0.77 -13.30 -2.47
N GLY A 56 -1.41 -13.17 -1.30
CA GLY A 56 -0.79 -13.47 0.00
C GLY A 56 0.05 -12.34 0.60
N ALA A 57 0.26 -11.23 -0.11
CA ALA A 57 0.96 -10.06 0.43
C ALA A 57 0.15 -9.29 1.49
N GLY A 58 -1.14 -9.61 1.68
CA GLY A 58 -1.99 -8.95 2.67
C GLY A 58 -2.85 -7.80 2.13
N LYS A 59 -3.08 -7.71 0.80
CA LYS A 59 -3.89 -6.64 0.18
C LYS A 59 -5.26 -6.47 0.83
N THR A 60 -6.09 -7.52 0.80
CA THR A 60 -7.47 -7.47 1.30
C THR A 60 -7.53 -7.11 2.79
N THR A 61 -6.59 -7.64 3.59
CA THR A 61 -6.44 -7.27 5.01
C THR A 61 -6.05 -5.79 5.17
N THR A 62 -5.10 -5.31 4.39
CA THR A 62 -4.68 -3.90 4.40
C THR A 62 -5.83 -2.98 4.02
N ILE A 63 -6.62 -3.34 3.00
CA ILE A 63 -7.82 -2.60 2.59
C ILE A 63 -8.83 -2.48 3.73
N GLY A 64 -9.11 -3.61 4.41
CA GLY A 64 -10.04 -3.61 5.55
C GLY A 64 -9.56 -2.72 6.70
N LYS A 65 -8.27 -2.78 7.03
CA LYS A 65 -7.66 -1.93 8.06
C LYS A 65 -7.64 -0.44 7.67
N LEU A 66 -7.32 -0.13 6.41
CA LEU A 66 -7.38 1.25 5.90
C LEU A 66 -8.81 1.81 5.94
N ALA A 67 -9.79 1.01 5.51
CA ALA A 67 -11.20 1.40 5.56
C ALA A 67 -11.64 1.70 7.00
N HIS A 68 -11.20 0.88 7.96
CA HIS A 68 -11.45 1.11 9.38
C HIS A 68 -10.85 2.44 9.86
N GLN A 69 -9.60 2.72 9.54
CA GLN A 69 -8.92 3.93 9.97
C GLN A 69 -9.54 5.19 9.35
N PHE A 70 -9.85 5.18 8.05
CA PHE A 70 -10.53 6.32 7.42
C PHE A 70 -11.93 6.54 7.99
N ARG A 71 -12.69 5.46 8.23
CA ARG A 71 -14.01 5.57 8.86
C ARG A 71 -13.94 6.13 10.27
N LYS A 72 -12.95 5.71 11.06
CA LYS A 72 -12.69 6.21 12.42
C LYS A 72 -12.45 7.72 12.46
N GLN A 73 -11.89 8.27 11.37
CA GLN A 73 -11.70 9.71 11.17
C GLN A 73 -12.91 10.43 10.59
N GLY A 74 -14.02 9.72 10.39
CA GLY A 74 -15.28 10.29 9.91
C GLY A 74 -15.44 10.34 8.39
N TYR A 75 -14.51 9.75 7.61
CA TYR A 75 -14.63 9.69 6.16
C TYR A 75 -15.67 8.65 5.72
N LYS A 76 -16.43 8.99 4.68
CA LYS A 76 -17.31 8.04 3.98
C LYS A 76 -16.48 7.20 3.02
N VAL A 77 -16.32 5.92 3.31
CA VAL A 77 -15.50 4.98 2.54
C VAL A 77 -16.38 4.05 1.71
N VAL A 78 -15.98 3.74 0.48
CA VAL A 78 -16.59 2.71 -0.38
C VAL A 78 -15.50 1.74 -0.84
N LEU A 79 -15.77 0.43 -0.78
CA LEU A 79 -14.87 -0.61 -1.24
C LEU A 79 -15.32 -1.16 -2.61
N GLY A 80 -14.35 -1.52 -3.47
CA GLY A 80 -14.58 -2.19 -4.74
C GLY A 80 -13.83 -3.52 -4.82
N ALA A 81 -14.56 -4.63 -5.09
CA ALA A 81 -14.01 -5.98 -5.18
C ALA A 81 -13.61 -6.32 -6.62
N ALA A 82 -12.49 -5.77 -7.12
CA ALA A 82 -12.04 -6.02 -8.48
C ALA A 82 -11.08 -7.23 -8.64
N ASP A 83 -10.79 -8.02 -7.58
CA ASP A 83 -10.23 -9.39 -7.72
C ASP A 83 -11.36 -10.40 -8.05
N THR A 84 -11.97 -10.24 -9.22
CA THR A 84 -13.16 -10.98 -9.62
C THR A 84 -12.90 -12.46 -9.96
N PHE A 85 -11.66 -12.84 -10.13
CA PHE A 85 -11.31 -14.22 -10.48
C PHE A 85 -11.22 -15.16 -9.27
N ARG A 86 -11.25 -14.62 -8.06
CA ARG A 86 -11.14 -15.37 -6.82
C ARG A 86 -12.38 -15.16 -5.96
N ALA A 87 -13.30 -16.13 -5.95
CA ALA A 87 -14.48 -16.08 -5.09
C ALA A 87 -14.10 -15.78 -3.63
N ALA A 88 -13.11 -16.49 -3.09
CA ALA A 88 -12.62 -16.28 -1.73
C ALA A 88 -12.08 -14.86 -1.47
N ALA A 89 -11.58 -14.14 -2.48
CA ALA A 89 -11.13 -12.76 -2.30
C ALA A 89 -12.33 -11.80 -2.19
N ILE A 90 -13.35 -12.00 -3.02
CA ILE A 90 -14.60 -11.24 -2.95
C ILE A 90 -15.26 -11.45 -1.59
N ASP A 91 -15.39 -12.71 -1.14
CA ASP A 91 -15.99 -13.05 0.16
C ASP A 91 -15.19 -12.48 1.32
N GLN A 92 -13.86 -12.56 1.26
CA GLN A 92 -12.99 -11.99 2.28
C GLN A 92 -13.14 -10.46 2.37
N LEU A 93 -13.21 -9.76 1.24
CA LEU A 93 -13.42 -8.31 1.24
C LEU A 93 -14.82 -7.94 1.75
N GLN A 94 -15.83 -8.77 1.43
CA GLN A 94 -17.19 -8.62 1.98
C GLN A 94 -17.19 -8.70 3.51
N VAL A 95 -16.55 -9.70 4.08
CA VAL A 95 -16.40 -9.86 5.55
C VAL A 95 -15.75 -8.64 6.18
N TRP A 96 -14.71 -8.10 5.53
CA TRP A 96 -14.08 -6.85 5.99
C TRP A 96 -15.04 -5.67 5.90
N ALA A 97 -15.76 -5.49 4.78
CA ALA A 97 -16.72 -4.42 4.59
C ALA A 97 -17.81 -4.43 5.69
N GLU A 98 -18.34 -5.61 6.00
CA GLU A 98 -19.31 -5.81 7.09
C GLU A 98 -18.72 -5.49 8.46
N ARG A 99 -17.50 -6.00 8.74
CA ARG A 99 -16.81 -5.76 10.02
C ARG A 99 -16.54 -4.29 10.28
N VAL A 100 -16.19 -3.53 9.26
CA VAL A 100 -15.90 -2.09 9.37
C VAL A 100 -17.08 -1.22 8.97
N GLU A 101 -18.24 -1.83 8.68
CA GLU A 101 -19.52 -1.20 8.34
C GLU A 101 -19.39 -0.15 7.22
N VAL A 102 -18.76 -0.53 6.11
CA VAL A 102 -18.64 0.30 4.90
C VAL A 102 -19.29 -0.40 3.71
N PRO A 103 -19.91 0.34 2.76
CA PRO A 103 -20.45 -0.24 1.54
C PRO A 103 -19.37 -0.86 0.67
N ILE A 104 -19.73 -1.95 0.01
CA ILE A 104 -18.90 -2.65 -0.98
C ILE A 104 -19.66 -2.79 -2.30
N VAL A 105 -18.98 -2.52 -3.41
CA VAL A 105 -19.44 -2.82 -4.75
C VAL A 105 -18.73 -4.06 -5.26
N LYS A 106 -19.49 -5.06 -5.67
CA LYS A 106 -19.01 -6.33 -6.21
C LYS A 106 -19.89 -6.80 -7.35
N GLN A 107 -19.34 -7.61 -8.21
CA GLN A 107 -20.05 -8.31 -9.29
C GLN A 107 -19.84 -9.83 -9.17
N ASN A 108 -20.45 -10.60 -10.06
CA ASN A 108 -20.28 -12.05 -10.09
C ASN A 108 -18.81 -12.43 -10.36
N MET A 109 -18.40 -13.59 -9.85
CA MET A 109 -17.11 -14.16 -10.16
C MET A 109 -16.91 -14.25 -11.69
N GLY A 110 -15.72 -13.83 -12.16
CA GLY A 110 -15.39 -13.80 -13.59
C GLY A 110 -15.84 -12.54 -14.34
N SER A 111 -16.52 -11.60 -13.69
CA SER A 111 -16.82 -10.29 -14.28
C SER A 111 -15.54 -9.51 -14.61
N ASP A 112 -15.63 -8.55 -15.52
CA ASP A 112 -14.49 -7.69 -15.85
C ASP A 112 -14.10 -6.80 -14.65
N PRO A 113 -12.86 -6.91 -14.13
CA PRO A 113 -12.40 -6.09 -13.01
C PRO A 113 -12.55 -4.58 -13.24
N ALA A 114 -12.38 -4.13 -14.50
CA ALA A 114 -12.54 -2.73 -14.84
C ALA A 114 -14.01 -2.27 -14.75
N SER A 115 -14.98 -3.16 -14.99
CA SER A 115 -16.40 -2.88 -14.78
C SER A 115 -16.73 -2.70 -13.31
N VAL A 116 -16.15 -3.54 -12.42
CA VAL A 116 -16.32 -3.37 -10.97
C VAL A 116 -15.75 -2.04 -10.50
N ALA A 117 -14.56 -1.66 -10.98
CA ALA A 117 -13.97 -0.37 -10.66
C ALA A 117 -14.83 0.81 -11.13
N PHE A 118 -15.40 0.71 -12.33
CA PHE A 118 -16.31 1.70 -12.88
C PHE A 118 -17.54 1.86 -11.99
N ASP A 119 -18.27 0.78 -11.71
CA ASP A 119 -19.48 0.80 -10.90
C ASP A 119 -19.22 1.31 -9.48
N THR A 120 -18.03 0.96 -8.92
CA THR A 120 -17.62 1.43 -7.59
C THR A 120 -17.46 2.96 -7.58
N LEU A 121 -16.80 3.52 -8.59
CA LEU A 121 -16.60 4.96 -8.67
C LEU A 121 -17.90 5.72 -8.95
N GLU A 122 -18.76 5.22 -9.85
CA GLU A 122 -20.09 5.80 -10.09
C GLU A 122 -20.94 5.81 -8.81
N SER A 123 -20.94 4.70 -8.08
CA SER A 123 -21.63 4.61 -6.78
C SER A 123 -21.04 5.58 -5.77
N ALA A 124 -19.72 5.69 -5.70
CA ALA A 124 -19.04 6.59 -4.76
C ALA A 124 -19.32 8.06 -5.05
N VAL A 125 -19.30 8.47 -6.32
CA VAL A 125 -19.64 9.84 -6.73
C VAL A 125 -21.10 10.15 -6.40
N SER A 126 -22.03 9.26 -6.73
CA SER A 126 -23.46 9.42 -6.47
C SER A 126 -23.78 9.55 -4.96
N ASN A 127 -23.04 8.81 -4.12
CA ASN A 127 -23.21 8.80 -2.67
C ASN A 127 -22.33 9.83 -1.93
N GLN A 128 -21.59 10.67 -2.67
CA GLN A 128 -20.66 11.66 -2.11
C GLN A 128 -19.67 11.04 -1.12
N ALA A 129 -19.09 9.90 -1.50
CA ALA A 129 -18.03 9.27 -0.71
C ALA A 129 -16.76 10.14 -0.68
N ASP A 130 -16.03 10.05 0.41
CA ASP A 130 -14.76 10.76 0.58
C ASP A 130 -13.59 9.93 0.06
N VAL A 131 -13.65 8.59 0.25
CA VAL A 131 -12.58 7.65 -0.09
C VAL A 131 -13.16 6.43 -0.82
N VAL A 132 -12.47 6.00 -1.87
CA VAL A 132 -12.70 4.73 -2.55
C VAL A 132 -11.45 3.88 -2.48
N ILE A 133 -11.58 2.61 -2.10
CA ILE A 133 -10.47 1.66 -2.09
C ILE A 133 -10.84 0.46 -2.96
N ILE A 134 -10.02 0.21 -3.99
CA ILE A 134 -10.25 -0.88 -4.97
C ILE A 134 -9.25 -2.01 -4.72
N ASP A 135 -9.76 -3.22 -4.37
CA ASP A 135 -8.96 -4.46 -4.34
C ASP A 135 -8.76 -4.99 -5.75
N THR A 136 -7.54 -5.39 -6.09
CA THR A 136 -7.21 -5.92 -7.42
C THR A 136 -6.59 -7.32 -7.34
N ALA A 137 -6.62 -8.03 -8.46
CA ALA A 137 -5.96 -9.33 -8.60
C ALA A 137 -4.44 -9.23 -8.37
N GLY A 138 -3.83 -10.33 -7.92
CA GLY A 138 -2.39 -10.40 -7.64
C GLY A 138 -1.69 -11.63 -8.23
N ARG A 139 -2.16 -12.14 -9.38
CA ARG A 139 -1.66 -13.38 -10.01
C ARG A 139 -0.41 -13.15 -10.84
N LEU A 140 0.74 -12.99 -10.19
CA LEU A 140 2.00 -12.65 -10.85
C LEU A 140 2.53 -13.75 -11.79
N HIS A 141 2.10 -15.00 -11.65
CA HIS A 141 2.47 -16.08 -12.58
C HIS A 141 1.93 -15.87 -14.01
N ASN A 142 0.86 -15.10 -14.18
CA ASN A 142 0.38 -14.63 -15.49
C ASN A 142 0.61 -13.12 -15.64
N LYS A 143 1.86 -12.73 -15.56
CA LYS A 143 2.33 -11.37 -15.43
C LYS A 143 1.76 -10.43 -16.49
N VAL A 144 1.84 -10.80 -17.76
CA VAL A 144 1.41 -9.93 -18.87
C VAL A 144 -0.08 -9.61 -18.79
N ASN A 145 -0.91 -10.62 -18.53
CA ASN A 145 -2.35 -10.43 -18.42
C ASN A 145 -2.71 -9.58 -17.18
N LEU A 146 -2.06 -9.82 -16.04
CA LEU A 146 -2.26 -9.03 -14.84
C LEU A 146 -1.92 -7.55 -15.08
N MET A 147 -0.77 -7.26 -15.68
CA MET A 147 -0.34 -5.89 -15.93
C MET A 147 -1.26 -5.15 -16.90
N ASN A 148 -1.75 -5.84 -17.96
CA ASN A 148 -2.75 -5.30 -18.87
C ASN A 148 -4.08 -5.02 -18.16
N GLU A 149 -4.51 -5.92 -17.26
CA GLU A 149 -5.73 -5.75 -16.47
C GLU A 149 -5.62 -4.52 -15.56
N LEU A 150 -4.52 -4.39 -14.79
CA LEU A 150 -4.29 -3.25 -13.92
C LEU A 150 -4.25 -1.92 -14.69
N THR A 151 -3.60 -1.91 -15.85
CA THR A 151 -3.58 -0.74 -16.75
C THR A 151 -4.98 -0.39 -17.26
N LYS A 152 -5.80 -1.40 -17.57
CA LYS A 152 -7.20 -1.19 -17.98
C LYS A 152 -8.03 -0.60 -16.85
N ILE A 153 -7.91 -1.15 -15.64
CA ILE A 153 -8.59 -0.63 -14.44
C ILE A 153 -8.23 0.85 -14.21
N LYS A 154 -6.93 1.19 -14.20
CA LYS A 154 -6.44 2.57 -14.05
C LYS A 154 -7.06 3.51 -15.09
N ARG A 155 -7.08 3.10 -16.36
CA ARG A 155 -7.68 3.89 -17.44
C ARG A 155 -9.18 4.11 -17.26
N VAL A 156 -9.91 3.11 -16.77
CA VAL A 156 -11.35 3.23 -16.51
C VAL A 156 -11.60 4.15 -15.32
N MET A 157 -10.83 4.04 -14.24
CA MET A 157 -10.95 4.95 -13.10
C MET A 157 -10.80 6.41 -13.51
N HIS A 158 -9.79 6.71 -14.34
CA HIS A 158 -9.53 8.07 -14.83
C HIS A 158 -10.69 8.66 -15.66
N LYS A 159 -11.50 7.81 -16.31
CA LYS A 159 -12.67 8.27 -17.08
C LYS A 159 -13.82 8.70 -16.18
N VAL A 160 -13.97 8.10 -14.99
CA VAL A 160 -15.07 8.38 -14.06
C VAL A 160 -14.69 9.54 -13.13
N VAL A 161 -13.49 9.45 -12.55
CA VAL A 161 -12.98 10.49 -11.65
C VAL A 161 -11.67 11.03 -12.23
N PRO A 162 -11.60 12.31 -12.56
CA PRO A 162 -10.38 12.94 -13.11
C PRO A 162 -9.16 12.65 -12.23
N ASN A 163 -8.06 12.28 -12.87
CA ASN A 163 -6.78 11.93 -12.22
C ASN A 163 -6.81 10.67 -11.32
N ALA A 164 -7.92 9.94 -11.25
CA ALA A 164 -7.94 8.66 -10.53
C ALA A 164 -7.17 7.56 -11.29
N PRO A 165 -6.57 6.62 -10.55
CA PRO A 165 -6.43 6.59 -9.10
C PRO A 165 -5.43 7.64 -8.60
N HIS A 166 -5.74 8.31 -7.48
CA HIS A 166 -4.86 9.32 -6.88
C HIS A 166 -3.70 8.66 -6.12
N GLU A 167 -3.95 7.45 -5.62
CA GLU A 167 -2.95 6.62 -4.96
C GLU A 167 -2.96 5.21 -5.54
N ILE A 168 -1.79 4.72 -5.94
CA ILE A 168 -1.55 3.33 -6.31
C ILE A 168 -0.67 2.72 -5.23
N LEU A 169 -1.34 2.03 -4.29
CA LEU A 169 -0.72 1.47 -3.10
C LEU A 169 -0.25 0.04 -3.40
N LEU A 170 1.06 -0.14 -3.47
CA LEU A 170 1.65 -1.47 -3.59
C LEU A 170 1.83 -2.10 -2.20
N VAL A 171 1.16 -3.23 -2.00
CA VAL A 171 1.29 -4.03 -0.77
C VAL A 171 2.35 -5.10 -0.96
N LEU A 172 3.38 -5.06 -0.11
CA LEU A 172 4.51 -5.98 -0.11
C LEU A 172 4.57 -6.75 1.22
N ASP A 173 4.90 -8.02 1.10
CA ASP A 173 5.20 -8.87 2.26
C ASP A 173 6.66 -8.68 2.67
N GLY A 174 6.90 -8.06 3.82
CA GLY A 174 8.23 -7.76 4.35
C GLY A 174 9.09 -9.01 4.61
N SER A 175 8.49 -10.19 4.72
CA SER A 175 9.20 -11.45 4.94
C SER A 175 9.84 -12.03 3.66
N THR A 176 9.46 -11.56 2.48
CA THR A 176 9.85 -12.18 1.19
C THR A 176 11.20 -11.73 0.64
N GLY A 177 11.88 -10.78 1.28
CA GLY A 177 13.24 -10.36 0.91
C GLY A 177 13.36 -9.92 -0.56
N GLN A 178 14.31 -10.51 -1.30
CA GLN A 178 14.60 -10.15 -2.70
C GLN A 178 13.39 -10.31 -3.65
N ASN A 179 12.45 -11.20 -3.34
CA ASN A 179 11.24 -11.34 -4.14
C ASN A 179 10.38 -10.07 -4.11
N ALA A 180 10.39 -9.32 -2.99
CA ALA A 180 9.69 -8.05 -2.89
C ALA A 180 10.25 -6.99 -3.85
N PHE A 181 11.56 -7.00 -4.11
CA PHE A 181 12.19 -6.13 -5.10
C PHE A 181 11.68 -6.36 -6.52
N GLU A 182 11.66 -7.63 -6.94
CA GLU A 182 11.18 -7.98 -8.27
C GLU A 182 9.69 -7.65 -8.43
N GLN A 183 8.89 -7.85 -7.39
CA GLN A 183 7.49 -7.43 -7.36
C GLN A 183 7.38 -5.90 -7.51
N ALA A 184 8.09 -5.13 -6.71
CA ALA A 184 8.08 -3.67 -6.78
C ALA A 184 8.42 -3.17 -8.18
N LYS A 185 9.48 -3.71 -8.80
CA LYS A 185 9.90 -3.39 -10.17
C LYS A 185 8.76 -3.60 -11.18
N GLN A 186 8.08 -4.74 -11.09
CA GLN A 186 7.06 -5.11 -12.07
C GLN A 186 5.79 -4.26 -11.93
N PHE A 187 5.31 -4.07 -10.70
CA PHE A 187 4.12 -3.27 -10.45
C PHE A 187 4.36 -1.79 -10.75
N THR A 188 5.51 -1.23 -10.37
CA THR A 188 5.86 0.17 -10.66
C THR A 188 5.92 0.44 -12.16
N ALA A 189 6.51 -0.48 -12.94
CA ALA A 189 6.58 -0.34 -14.40
C ALA A 189 5.20 -0.37 -15.09
N ALA A 190 4.22 -1.07 -14.51
CA ALA A 190 2.90 -1.25 -15.12
C ALA A 190 1.87 -0.21 -14.68
N THR A 191 1.95 0.27 -13.43
CA THR A 191 0.87 1.05 -12.82
C THR A 191 1.31 2.40 -12.26
N GLU A 192 2.60 2.72 -12.26
CA GLU A 192 3.15 3.95 -11.67
C GLU A 192 2.82 4.04 -10.16
N VAL A 193 3.23 2.99 -9.42
CA VAL A 193 3.10 2.94 -7.96
C VAL A 193 3.65 4.21 -7.33
N ASN A 194 2.89 4.83 -6.43
CA ASN A 194 3.28 6.06 -5.73
C ASN A 194 3.21 5.97 -4.21
N ALA A 195 2.82 4.80 -3.66
CA ALA A 195 2.85 4.53 -2.23
C ALA A 195 3.12 3.04 -1.96
N LEU A 196 3.81 2.74 -0.86
CA LEU A 196 4.05 1.38 -0.38
C LEU A 196 3.34 1.12 0.95
N ALA A 197 2.76 -0.09 1.07
CA ALA A 197 2.38 -0.67 2.35
C ALA A 197 3.19 -1.94 2.57
N VAL A 198 3.88 -2.06 3.69
CA VAL A 198 4.68 -3.24 4.01
C VAL A 198 4.04 -3.99 5.16
N THR A 199 3.68 -5.24 4.90
CA THR A 199 2.99 -6.12 5.85
C THR A 199 3.93 -7.11 6.51
N LYS A 200 3.47 -7.78 7.56
CA LYS A 200 4.17 -8.87 8.27
C LYS A 200 5.52 -8.46 8.85
N LEU A 201 5.60 -7.22 9.33
CA LEU A 201 6.81 -6.73 10.02
C LEU A 201 6.91 -7.19 11.49
N ASP A 202 5.85 -7.78 12.04
CA ASP A 202 5.80 -8.45 13.33
C ASP A 202 6.58 -9.77 13.36
N GLY A 203 6.93 -10.32 12.21
CA GLY A 203 7.77 -11.50 12.08
C GLY A 203 9.26 -11.18 12.23
N THR A 204 10.08 -12.14 11.79
CA THR A 204 11.56 -12.03 11.81
C THR A 204 12.12 -11.11 10.72
N ALA A 205 11.29 -10.58 9.87
CA ALA A 205 11.68 -9.76 8.74
C ALA A 205 12.21 -8.42 9.23
N LYS A 206 13.45 -8.21 9.00
CA LYS A 206 14.18 -7.00 9.41
C LYS A 206 13.95 -5.82 8.48
N GLY A 207 12.80 -5.63 7.92
CA GLY A 207 12.43 -4.42 7.17
C GLY A 207 13.47 -3.85 6.17
N GLY A 208 14.68 -4.40 6.13
CA GLY A 208 15.79 -3.88 5.32
C GLY A 208 15.48 -3.85 3.82
N VAL A 209 14.65 -4.79 3.34
CA VAL A 209 14.17 -4.79 1.96
C VAL A 209 13.36 -3.55 1.62
N VAL A 210 12.66 -2.98 2.61
CA VAL A 210 11.83 -1.78 2.47
C VAL A 210 12.69 -0.57 2.13
N ILE A 211 13.84 -0.42 2.82
CA ILE A 211 14.79 0.67 2.61
C ILE A 211 15.28 0.63 1.15
N GLY A 212 15.75 -0.55 0.71
CA GLY A 212 16.24 -0.71 -0.65
C GLY A 212 15.18 -0.49 -1.73
N ILE A 213 13.92 -0.91 -1.50
CA ILE A 213 12.82 -0.68 -2.45
C ILE A 213 12.47 0.81 -2.52
N SER A 214 12.35 1.48 -1.38
CA SER A 214 12.04 2.91 -1.32
C SER A 214 13.13 3.74 -2.01
N ASP A 215 14.40 3.43 -1.77
CA ASP A 215 15.54 4.10 -2.40
C ASP A 215 15.60 3.84 -3.91
N GLN A 216 15.55 2.58 -4.34
CA GLN A 216 15.71 2.23 -5.75
C GLN A 216 14.58 2.72 -6.65
N PHE A 217 13.33 2.69 -6.17
CA PHE A 217 12.16 3.07 -6.96
C PHE A 217 11.65 4.47 -6.65
N GLN A 218 12.25 5.16 -5.67
CA GLN A 218 11.85 6.48 -5.20
C GLN A 218 10.35 6.55 -4.85
N VAL A 219 9.83 5.46 -4.26
CA VAL A 219 8.45 5.34 -3.80
C VAL A 219 8.41 5.36 -2.27
N PRO A 220 7.66 6.28 -1.66
CA PRO A 220 7.60 6.38 -0.21
C PRO A 220 6.85 5.21 0.42
N VAL A 221 7.32 4.76 1.58
CA VAL A 221 6.56 3.87 2.47
C VAL A 221 5.52 4.69 3.20
N LYS A 222 4.25 4.35 3.06
CA LYS A 222 3.14 5.07 3.68
C LYS A 222 2.56 4.34 4.88
N TYR A 223 2.47 3.02 4.80
CA TYR A 223 1.88 2.19 5.84
C TYR A 223 2.73 0.97 6.17
N ILE A 224 2.67 0.54 7.43
CA ILE A 224 3.27 -0.70 7.92
C ILE A 224 2.25 -1.55 8.66
N GLY A 225 2.24 -2.85 8.37
CA GLY A 225 1.45 -3.86 9.06
C GLY A 225 2.32 -4.58 10.09
N VAL A 226 1.96 -4.44 11.36
CA VAL A 226 2.72 -4.93 12.51
C VAL A 226 2.00 -6.02 13.30
N GLY A 227 0.97 -6.61 12.72
CA GLY A 227 0.19 -7.70 13.31
C GLY A 227 -1.12 -7.97 12.57
N GLU A 228 -1.95 -8.87 13.12
CA GLU A 228 -3.20 -9.34 12.50
C GLU A 228 -4.44 -8.54 12.96
N GLY A 229 -4.37 -7.81 14.05
CA GLY A 229 -5.47 -6.99 14.57
C GLY A 229 -5.90 -5.88 13.63
N ILE A 230 -7.12 -5.39 13.78
CA ILE A 230 -7.69 -4.33 12.93
C ILE A 230 -6.94 -3.00 13.08
N GLU A 231 -6.34 -2.75 14.23
CA GLU A 231 -5.54 -1.56 14.55
C GLU A 231 -4.05 -1.75 14.20
N ASP A 232 -3.62 -2.96 13.76
CA ASP A 232 -2.21 -3.27 13.49
C ASP A 232 -1.75 -2.82 12.09
N LEU A 233 -2.35 -1.75 11.57
CA LEU A 233 -1.86 -0.99 10.44
C LEU A 233 -1.52 0.41 10.94
N GLN A 234 -0.27 0.81 10.76
CA GLN A 234 0.24 2.10 11.23
C GLN A 234 0.70 2.94 10.05
N VAL A 235 0.60 4.26 10.19
CA VAL A 235 1.30 5.19 9.30
C VAL A 235 2.80 5.04 9.52
N PHE A 236 3.56 5.00 8.45
CA PHE A 236 5.00 4.81 8.52
C PHE A 236 5.68 6.01 9.17
N ASN A 237 6.35 5.78 10.29
CA ASN A 237 7.24 6.74 10.91
C ASN A 237 8.70 6.33 10.63
N LYS A 238 9.38 7.14 9.83
CA LYS A 238 10.76 6.91 9.38
C LYS A 238 11.73 6.70 10.56
N MET A 239 11.66 7.56 11.56
CA MET A 239 12.59 7.50 12.70
C MET A 239 12.32 6.31 13.62
N GLU A 240 11.06 6.03 13.91
CA GLU A 240 10.67 4.85 14.70
C GLU A 240 11.06 3.55 14.02
N PHE A 241 10.88 3.48 12.68
CA PHE A 241 11.29 2.34 11.88
C PHE A 241 12.80 2.12 11.93
N ILE A 242 13.61 3.17 11.73
CA ILE A 242 15.06 3.11 11.81
C ILE A 242 15.49 2.68 13.22
N ASP A 243 14.91 3.27 14.24
CA ASP A 243 15.24 2.94 15.64
C ASP A 243 14.98 1.47 15.97
N SER A 244 14.01 0.84 15.31
CA SER A 244 13.71 -0.58 15.51
C SER A 244 14.88 -1.51 15.16
N PHE A 245 15.80 -1.10 14.27
CA PHE A 245 17.00 -1.89 13.92
C PHE A 245 18.09 -1.84 14.97
N PHE A 246 18.09 -0.81 15.84
CA PHE A 246 19.14 -0.54 16.82
C PHE A 246 18.70 -0.79 18.27
N LYS A 247 17.41 -1.04 18.50
CA LYS A 247 16.90 -1.51 19.80
C LYS A 247 17.28 -2.98 19.99
N LYS A 248 17.94 -3.29 21.12
CA LYS A 248 18.21 -4.66 21.58
C LYS A 248 17.01 -5.23 22.30
#